data_4aa12d869747b9b0ec7f119c1e2e5ae2
#
_entry.id   4aa12d869747b9b0ec7f119c1e2e5ae2
#
_cell.length_a   1.000
_cell.length_b   1.000
_cell.length_c   1.000
_cell.angle_alpha   90.00
_cell.angle_beta   90.00
_cell.angle_gamma   90.00
#
_symmetry.space_group_name_H-M   'P 1'
#
loop_
_entity.id
_entity.type
_entity.pdbx_description
1 polymer ?
#
loop_
_entity_poly.entity_id
_entity_poly.type
_entity_poly.pdbx_seq_one_letter_code
_entity_poly.pdbx_strand_id
1 'polypeptide(L)'
;MNNENFQYLTDNIKYMGFGENLKTELEKNMKEEKAEFQLHYKAEINKKPFEATLNFRKSESTDMYFFNNYHASLEKTNGEKIEQTFYLNKSKGITSKEAFNLLDGRAVHKDLVTKEGQPYKAWMQLDTGNKDKNNNFEVKHYHENYGFDLKAAVEKFAIADLKDPEKEKALMQSLQKGNVQSVTIEKDGNSHKMFIEADPQFKKVNLYDSNMKLVSKESLDQYKSVGQAGANAIKEEIATDKKK
;
A
#
# COMPACT_ATOMS: atom_id res chain seq x y z
N MET A 1 -17.40 15.22 -28.16
CA MET A 1 -16.48 14.53 -27.19
C MET A 1 -15.06 14.73 -27.64
N ASN A 2 -14.18 15.16 -26.77
CA ASN A 2 -12.74 15.30 -27.02
C ASN A 2 -12.07 13.90 -26.96
N ASN A 3 -11.58 13.44 -28.12
CA ASN A 3 -10.99 12.10 -28.24
C ASN A 3 -9.64 11.96 -27.53
N GLU A 4 -8.82 13.01 -27.49
CA GLU A 4 -7.53 13.00 -26.77
C GLU A 4 -7.76 12.90 -25.26
N ASN A 5 -8.72 13.67 -24.74
CA ASN A 5 -9.10 13.60 -23.34
C ASN A 5 -9.72 12.23 -22.96
N PHE A 6 -10.55 11.67 -23.85
CA PHE A 6 -11.11 10.31 -23.65
C PHE A 6 -9.99 9.27 -23.56
N GLN A 7 -9.03 9.29 -24.49
CA GLN A 7 -7.90 8.36 -24.45
C GLN A 7 -7.06 8.56 -23.18
N TYR A 8 -6.75 9.80 -22.84
CA TYR A 8 -6.02 10.15 -21.62
C TYR A 8 -6.71 9.60 -20.35
N LEU A 9 -8.03 9.78 -20.23
CA LEU A 9 -8.78 9.29 -19.08
C LEU A 9 -8.85 7.75 -19.06
N THR A 10 -8.99 7.11 -20.24
CA THR A 10 -8.96 5.65 -20.37
C THR A 10 -7.63 5.10 -19.84
N ASP A 11 -6.51 5.66 -20.28
CA ASP A 11 -5.18 5.25 -19.84
C ASP A 11 -4.99 5.52 -18.33
N ASN A 12 -5.48 6.66 -17.84
CA ASN A 12 -5.40 7.00 -16.44
C ASN A 12 -6.17 6.01 -15.55
N ILE A 13 -7.41 5.66 -15.90
CA ILE A 13 -8.20 4.63 -15.21
C ILE A 13 -7.44 3.31 -15.16
N LYS A 14 -6.87 2.89 -16.29
CA LYS A 14 -6.07 1.67 -16.39
C LYS A 14 -4.82 1.72 -15.48
N TYR A 15 -4.02 2.78 -15.55
CA TYR A 15 -2.80 2.95 -14.74
C TYR A 15 -3.11 3.09 -13.24
N MET A 16 -4.26 3.64 -12.90
CA MET A 16 -4.75 3.68 -11.52
C MET A 16 -5.23 2.31 -11.03
N GLY A 17 -5.24 1.28 -11.89
CA GLY A 17 -5.53 -0.10 -11.54
C GLY A 17 -7.01 -0.46 -11.51
N PHE A 18 -7.88 0.32 -12.16
CA PHE A 18 -9.32 0.04 -12.31
C PHE A 18 -9.62 -0.77 -13.58
N GLY A 19 -8.58 -1.15 -14.35
CA GLY A 19 -8.73 -1.97 -15.55
C GLY A 19 -9.30 -1.21 -16.75
N GLU A 20 -9.79 -1.97 -17.75
CA GLU A 20 -10.28 -1.42 -19.02
C GLU A 20 -11.81 -1.52 -19.15
N ASN A 21 -12.48 -2.22 -18.26
CA ASN A 21 -13.93 -2.49 -18.36
C ASN A 21 -14.81 -1.24 -18.25
N LEU A 22 -14.27 -0.14 -17.69
CA LEU A 22 -14.99 1.12 -17.53
C LEU A 22 -14.99 2.01 -18.78
N LYS A 23 -14.22 1.63 -19.83
CA LYS A 23 -14.02 2.43 -21.05
C LYS A 23 -15.35 2.75 -21.76
N THR A 24 -16.23 1.77 -21.93
CA THR A 24 -17.51 1.95 -22.63
C THR A 24 -18.43 2.90 -21.89
N GLU A 25 -18.48 2.80 -20.56
CA GLU A 25 -19.31 3.67 -19.73
C GLU A 25 -18.74 5.10 -19.68
N LEU A 26 -17.40 5.25 -19.61
CA LEU A 26 -16.71 6.53 -19.74
C LEU A 26 -17.10 7.22 -21.06
N GLU A 27 -16.95 6.50 -22.18
CA GLU A 27 -17.26 7.02 -23.52
C GLU A 27 -18.72 7.49 -23.63
N LYS A 28 -19.66 6.68 -23.14
CA LYS A 28 -21.07 7.00 -23.12
C LYS A 28 -21.34 8.31 -22.37
N ASN A 29 -20.86 8.44 -21.13
CA ASN A 29 -21.08 9.63 -20.31
C ASN A 29 -20.46 10.90 -20.92
N MET A 30 -19.28 10.77 -21.53
CA MET A 30 -18.62 11.90 -22.22
C MET A 30 -19.36 12.29 -23.51
N LYS A 31 -19.94 11.35 -24.26
CA LYS A 31 -20.78 11.64 -25.45
C LYS A 31 -22.11 12.28 -25.08
N GLU A 32 -22.69 11.91 -23.94
CA GLU A 32 -23.91 12.50 -23.39
C GLU A 32 -23.67 13.89 -22.77
N GLU A 33 -22.43 14.36 -22.77
CA GLU A 33 -21.99 15.67 -22.27
C GLU A 33 -22.42 15.97 -20.82
N LYS A 34 -22.50 14.94 -19.97
CA LYS A 34 -22.85 15.12 -18.56
C LYS A 34 -21.84 16.03 -17.86
N ALA A 35 -22.34 17.00 -17.08
CA ALA A 35 -21.48 17.90 -16.31
C ALA A 35 -20.65 17.15 -15.26
N GLU A 36 -21.26 16.15 -14.63
CA GLU A 36 -20.64 15.26 -13.66
C GLU A 36 -21.19 13.85 -13.86
N PHE A 37 -20.35 12.84 -13.64
CA PHE A 37 -20.76 11.44 -13.65
C PHE A 37 -19.82 10.56 -12.80
N GLN A 38 -20.30 9.37 -12.52
CA GLN A 38 -19.56 8.37 -11.73
C GLN A 38 -19.43 7.08 -12.53
N LEU A 39 -18.29 6.40 -12.33
CA LEU A 39 -18.08 5.03 -12.80
C LEU A 39 -17.89 4.12 -11.59
N HIS A 40 -18.46 2.93 -11.64
CA HIS A 40 -18.44 1.98 -10.53
C HIS A 40 -17.51 0.81 -10.84
N TYR A 41 -16.56 0.58 -9.96
CA TYR A 41 -15.61 -0.52 -10.03
C TYR A 41 -15.86 -1.48 -8.87
N LYS A 42 -15.84 -2.79 -9.16
CA LYS A 42 -15.94 -3.86 -8.18
C LYS A 42 -14.89 -4.92 -8.47
N ALA A 43 -14.23 -5.40 -7.42
CA ALA A 43 -13.27 -6.48 -7.48
C ALA A 43 -13.30 -7.29 -6.18
N GLU A 44 -12.86 -8.53 -6.25
CA GLU A 44 -12.51 -9.31 -5.08
C GLU A 44 -10.98 -9.36 -4.99
N ILE A 45 -10.42 -8.84 -3.91
CA ILE A 45 -8.97 -8.81 -3.66
C ILE A 45 -8.70 -9.57 -2.37
N ASN A 46 -7.90 -10.64 -2.46
CA ASN A 46 -7.60 -11.51 -1.31
C ASN A 46 -8.88 -12.01 -0.59
N LYS A 47 -9.90 -12.41 -1.35
CA LYS A 47 -11.22 -12.87 -0.87
C LYS A 47 -11.99 -11.80 -0.08
N LYS A 48 -11.68 -10.53 -0.27
CA LYS A 48 -12.39 -9.41 0.34
C LYS A 48 -13.05 -8.57 -0.76
N PRO A 49 -14.35 -8.25 -0.64
CA PRO A 49 -15.01 -7.35 -1.57
C PRO A 49 -14.39 -5.95 -1.50
N PHE A 50 -13.99 -5.42 -2.66
CA PHE A 50 -13.46 -4.07 -2.82
C PHE A 50 -14.29 -3.35 -3.88
N GLU A 51 -14.80 -2.18 -3.55
CA GLU A 51 -15.58 -1.35 -4.46
C GLU A 51 -14.97 0.04 -4.55
N ALA A 52 -15.11 0.69 -5.71
CA ALA A 52 -14.74 2.09 -5.87
C ALA A 52 -15.72 2.83 -6.77
N THR A 53 -16.05 4.06 -6.40
CA THR A 53 -16.83 5.01 -7.20
C THR A 53 -15.90 6.12 -7.67
N LEU A 54 -15.63 6.17 -8.97
CA LEU A 54 -14.73 7.13 -9.62
C LEU A 54 -15.54 8.36 -10.04
N ASN A 55 -15.12 9.55 -9.62
CA ASN A 55 -15.84 10.80 -9.84
C ASN A 55 -15.19 11.63 -10.94
N PHE A 56 -15.99 11.98 -11.95
CA PHE A 56 -15.58 12.77 -13.11
C PHE A 56 -16.38 14.06 -13.18
N ARG A 57 -15.71 15.14 -13.60
CA ARG A 57 -16.34 16.45 -13.82
C ARG A 57 -15.86 17.06 -15.12
N LYS A 58 -16.80 17.62 -15.91
CA LYS A 58 -16.52 18.43 -17.10
C LYS A 58 -15.98 19.79 -16.69
N SER A 59 -15.02 20.32 -17.44
CA SER A 59 -14.57 21.71 -17.31
C SER A 59 -15.70 22.66 -17.63
N GLU A 60 -15.79 23.77 -16.91
CA GLU A 60 -16.74 24.84 -17.18
C GLU A 60 -16.33 25.68 -18.42
N SER A 61 -15.05 25.67 -18.78
CA SER A 61 -14.47 26.50 -19.85
C SER A 61 -14.03 25.74 -21.08
N THR A 62 -13.99 24.40 -21.02
CA THR A 62 -13.52 23.55 -22.12
C THR A 62 -14.38 22.29 -22.23
N ASP A 63 -14.16 21.48 -23.27
CA ASP A 63 -14.79 20.17 -23.45
C ASP A 63 -14.06 19.02 -22.72
N MET A 64 -13.09 19.36 -21.85
CA MET A 64 -12.27 18.42 -21.10
C MET A 64 -13.00 17.89 -19.86
N TYR A 65 -12.80 16.62 -19.55
CA TYR A 65 -13.19 15.99 -18.30
C TYR A 65 -11.99 15.69 -17.43
N PHE A 66 -12.20 15.69 -16.11
CA PHE A 66 -11.19 15.40 -15.10
C PHE A 66 -11.63 14.27 -14.20
N PHE A 67 -10.75 13.32 -13.97
CA PHE A 67 -10.87 12.32 -12.91
C PHE A 67 -10.27 12.91 -11.63
N ASN A 68 -11.12 13.38 -10.71
CA ASN A 68 -10.69 14.18 -9.56
C ASN A 68 -10.40 13.36 -8.31
N ASN A 69 -11.22 12.34 -8.06
CA ASN A 69 -11.11 11.48 -6.90
C ASN A 69 -11.91 10.20 -7.12
N TYR A 70 -11.72 9.25 -6.23
CA TYR A 70 -12.60 8.10 -6.11
C TYR A 70 -12.86 7.79 -4.63
N HIS A 71 -14.04 7.32 -4.34
CA HIS A 71 -14.43 6.80 -3.04
C HIS A 71 -14.29 5.28 -3.07
N ALA A 72 -13.44 4.72 -2.20
CA ALA A 72 -13.20 3.28 -2.11
C ALA A 72 -13.75 2.70 -0.81
N SER A 73 -14.24 1.47 -0.88
CA SER A 73 -14.82 0.71 0.22
C SER A 73 -14.23 -0.70 0.23
N LEU A 74 -13.84 -1.17 1.39
CA LEU A 74 -13.37 -2.53 1.64
C LEU A 74 -14.24 -3.16 2.73
N GLU A 75 -14.82 -4.32 2.44
CA GLU A 75 -15.48 -5.14 3.45
C GLU A 75 -14.48 -6.11 4.08
N LYS A 76 -14.28 -5.98 5.38
CA LYS A 76 -13.44 -6.89 6.16
C LYS A 76 -14.14 -8.21 6.43
N THR A 77 -13.38 -9.22 6.81
CA THR A 77 -13.91 -10.58 7.13
C THR A 77 -14.91 -10.62 8.28
N ASN A 78 -14.92 -9.60 9.14
CA ASN A 78 -15.90 -9.44 10.22
C ASN A 78 -17.18 -8.68 9.79
N GLY A 79 -17.33 -8.34 8.50
CA GLY A 79 -18.44 -7.57 7.95
C GLY A 79 -18.31 -6.04 8.13
N GLU A 80 -17.25 -5.54 8.77
CA GLU A 80 -16.99 -4.11 8.90
C GLU A 80 -16.59 -3.52 7.54
N LYS A 81 -17.25 -2.41 7.14
CA LYS A 81 -16.86 -1.62 5.98
C LYS A 81 -15.94 -0.48 6.39
N ILE A 82 -14.79 -0.41 5.73
CA ILE A 82 -13.85 0.71 5.81
C ILE A 82 -13.90 1.47 4.49
N GLU A 83 -14.11 2.78 4.57
CA GLU A 83 -14.31 3.63 3.41
C GLU A 83 -13.41 4.86 3.46
N GLN A 84 -12.90 5.28 2.30
CA GLN A 84 -12.02 6.42 2.16
C GLN A 84 -12.15 7.06 0.79
N THR A 85 -12.13 8.39 0.73
CA THR A 85 -11.99 9.13 -0.54
C THR A 85 -10.52 9.44 -0.80
N PHE A 86 -10.04 9.04 -1.97
CA PHE A 86 -8.68 9.30 -2.45
C PHE A 86 -8.72 10.34 -3.58
N TYR A 87 -8.01 11.45 -3.37
CA TYR A 87 -7.94 12.55 -4.33
C TYR A 87 -6.77 12.35 -5.29
N LEU A 88 -6.97 12.74 -6.56
CA LEU A 88 -5.94 12.73 -7.58
C LEU A 88 -5.41 14.15 -7.80
N ASN A 89 -4.09 14.26 -7.95
CA ASN A 89 -3.43 15.49 -8.37
C ASN A 89 -2.78 15.26 -9.73
N LYS A 90 -3.29 15.92 -10.79
CA LYS A 90 -2.83 15.76 -12.17
C LYS A 90 -2.73 14.27 -12.56
N SER A 91 -3.79 13.52 -12.27
CA SER A 91 -3.92 12.08 -12.52
C SER A 91 -2.94 11.17 -11.77
N LYS A 92 -2.26 11.72 -10.77
CA LYS A 92 -1.42 10.95 -9.82
C LYS A 92 -2.13 10.84 -8.48
N GLY A 93 -2.04 9.68 -7.86
CA GLY A 93 -2.69 9.45 -6.58
C GLY A 93 -2.42 8.05 -6.06
N ILE A 94 -3.25 7.61 -5.15
CA ILE A 94 -3.28 6.25 -4.64
C ILE A 94 -3.97 5.36 -5.68
N THR A 95 -3.32 4.30 -6.13
CA THR A 95 -3.91 3.32 -7.06
C THR A 95 -4.93 2.44 -6.34
N SER A 96 -5.79 1.74 -7.09
CA SER A 96 -6.83 0.86 -6.51
C SER A 96 -6.23 -0.21 -5.58
N LYS A 97 -5.07 -0.80 -5.94
CA LYS A 97 -4.38 -1.79 -5.10
C LYS A 97 -3.78 -1.17 -3.84
N GLU A 98 -3.22 0.03 -3.92
CA GLU A 98 -2.72 0.78 -2.76
C GLU A 98 -3.88 1.20 -1.85
N ALA A 99 -5.02 1.62 -2.41
CA ALA A 99 -6.23 1.93 -1.64
C ALA A 99 -6.73 0.70 -0.87
N PHE A 100 -6.80 -0.46 -1.54
CA PHE A 100 -7.10 -1.72 -0.87
C PHE A 100 -6.14 -1.97 0.31
N ASN A 101 -4.83 -1.79 0.11
CA ASN A 101 -3.83 -2.01 1.14
C ASN A 101 -3.99 -1.04 2.32
N LEU A 102 -4.26 0.24 2.06
CA LEU A 102 -4.53 1.24 3.09
C LEU A 102 -5.80 0.94 3.87
N LEU A 103 -6.90 0.59 3.20
CA LEU A 103 -8.17 0.22 3.83
C LEU A 103 -8.05 -1.07 4.65
N ASP A 104 -7.14 -1.98 4.24
CA ASP A 104 -6.82 -3.20 4.99
C ASP A 104 -5.86 -2.96 6.17
N GLY A 105 -5.52 -1.69 6.46
CA GLY A 105 -4.70 -1.25 7.60
C GLY A 105 -3.20 -1.23 7.34
N ARG A 106 -2.76 -1.52 6.10
CA ARG A 106 -1.34 -1.57 5.73
C ARG A 106 -0.81 -0.20 5.33
N ALA A 107 0.49 -0.05 5.36
CA ALA A 107 1.17 1.16 4.94
C ALA A 107 1.62 1.09 3.48
N VAL A 108 1.62 2.24 2.79
CA VAL A 108 2.04 2.42 1.39
C VAL A 108 3.09 3.52 1.32
N HIS A 109 4.21 3.29 0.64
CA HIS A 109 5.25 4.29 0.41
C HIS A 109 4.99 5.04 -0.90
N LYS A 110 4.97 6.37 -0.86
CA LYS A 110 4.66 7.22 -2.02
C LYS A 110 5.64 8.37 -2.17
N ASP A 111 5.85 8.74 -3.44
CA ASP A 111 6.37 10.04 -3.82
C ASP A 111 5.21 11.05 -3.75
N LEU A 112 5.36 12.06 -2.93
CA LEU A 112 4.36 13.06 -2.61
C LEU A 112 4.88 14.46 -2.93
N VAL A 113 3.97 15.45 -2.92
CA VAL A 113 4.32 16.85 -3.14
C VAL A 113 3.64 17.68 -2.06
N THR A 114 4.37 18.60 -1.42
CA THR A 114 3.80 19.55 -0.47
C THR A 114 2.87 20.54 -1.16
N LYS A 115 2.14 21.34 -0.39
CA LYS A 115 1.29 22.41 -0.95
C LYS A 115 2.10 23.44 -1.75
N GLU A 116 3.36 23.66 -1.36
CA GLU A 116 4.32 24.55 -2.01
C GLU A 116 5.02 23.93 -3.23
N GLY A 117 4.65 22.68 -3.58
CA GLY A 117 5.19 21.98 -4.75
C GLY A 117 6.50 21.24 -4.52
N GLN A 118 6.99 21.13 -3.28
CA GLN A 118 8.23 20.43 -2.95
C GLN A 118 8.01 18.90 -2.92
N PRO A 119 8.82 18.11 -3.65
CA PRO A 119 8.73 16.66 -3.63
C PRO A 119 9.26 16.10 -2.31
N TYR A 120 8.58 15.08 -1.78
CA TYR A 120 9.03 14.32 -0.63
C TYR A 120 8.55 12.87 -0.72
N LYS A 121 9.13 12.00 0.08
CA LYS A 121 8.71 10.59 0.20
C LYS A 121 8.24 10.31 1.61
N ALA A 122 7.17 9.52 1.71
CA ALA A 122 6.70 9.07 3.00
C ALA A 122 5.96 7.73 2.87
N TRP A 123 5.98 6.97 3.96
CA TRP A 123 5.01 5.93 4.17
C TRP A 123 3.72 6.57 4.66
N MET A 124 2.60 6.13 4.09
CA MET A 124 1.25 6.56 4.45
C MET A 124 0.50 5.38 5.07
N GLN A 125 -0.28 5.65 6.11
CA GLN A 125 -1.17 4.67 6.74
C GLN A 125 -2.42 5.37 7.24
N LEU A 126 -3.60 4.75 7.11
CA LEU A 126 -4.83 5.33 7.64
C LEU A 126 -4.85 5.22 9.16
N ASP A 127 -5.21 6.31 9.83
CA ASP A 127 -5.52 6.32 11.26
C ASP A 127 -7.00 6.00 11.46
N THR A 128 -7.32 4.73 11.63
CA THR A 128 -8.71 4.29 11.77
C THR A 128 -9.40 4.77 13.06
N GLY A 129 -8.65 5.39 13.99
CA GLY A 129 -9.19 6.00 15.20
C GLY A 129 -9.71 7.44 15.01
N ASN A 130 -9.28 8.12 13.94
CA ASN A 130 -9.57 9.53 13.71
C ASN A 130 -10.11 9.78 12.32
N LYS A 131 -11.16 10.59 12.22
CA LYS A 131 -11.76 11.02 10.95
C LYS A 131 -11.81 12.54 10.85
N ASP A 132 -11.64 13.01 9.61
CA ASP A 132 -11.80 14.42 9.27
C ASP A 132 -13.30 14.80 9.14
N LYS A 133 -13.57 16.10 8.87
CA LYS A 133 -14.92 16.64 8.66
C LYS A 133 -15.68 16.03 7.46
N ASN A 134 -14.99 15.37 6.55
CA ASN A 134 -15.56 14.71 5.37
C ASN A 134 -15.74 13.20 5.60
N ASN A 135 -15.64 12.74 6.85
CA ASN A 135 -15.73 11.33 7.24
C ASN A 135 -14.61 10.44 6.67
N ASN A 136 -13.51 11.02 6.18
CA ASN A 136 -12.31 10.29 5.78
C ASN A 136 -11.41 10.06 7.00
N PHE A 137 -10.74 8.92 7.05
CA PHE A 137 -9.70 8.69 8.05
C PHE A 137 -8.53 9.65 7.86
N GLU A 138 -7.95 10.12 8.93
CA GLU A 138 -6.69 10.84 8.89
C GLU A 138 -5.58 9.95 8.37
N VAL A 139 -4.59 10.55 7.71
CA VAL A 139 -3.45 9.83 7.14
C VAL A 139 -2.20 10.13 7.94
N LYS A 140 -1.65 9.12 8.58
CA LYS A 140 -0.31 9.20 9.19
C LYS A 140 0.75 9.15 8.12
N HIS A 141 1.74 10.05 8.22
CA HIS A 141 2.89 10.11 7.33
C HIS A 141 4.17 9.81 8.12
N TYR A 142 4.90 8.79 7.70
CA TYR A 142 6.22 8.47 8.25
C TYR A 142 7.25 8.88 7.20
N HIS A 143 7.82 10.08 7.37
CA HIS A 143 8.83 10.67 6.49
C HIS A 143 10.18 9.95 6.65
N GLU A 144 11.14 10.22 5.76
CA GLU A 144 12.48 9.61 5.81
C GLU A 144 13.19 9.83 7.16
N ASN A 145 13.02 11.01 7.78
CA ASN A 145 13.58 11.34 9.09
C ASN A 145 12.93 10.57 10.25
N TYR A 146 11.78 9.91 10.04
CA TYR A 146 11.21 9.00 11.02
C TYR A 146 12.13 7.79 11.29
N GLY A 147 13.01 7.46 10.32
CA GLY A 147 14.04 6.45 10.48
C GLY A 147 13.55 5.01 10.31
N PHE A 148 12.55 4.78 9.45
CA PHE A 148 12.21 3.45 8.99
C PHE A 148 12.96 3.14 7.71
N ASP A 149 13.86 2.16 7.77
CA ASP A 149 14.57 1.60 6.63
C ASP A 149 13.99 0.22 6.31
N LEU A 150 13.25 0.12 5.20
CA LEU A 150 12.60 -1.12 4.77
C LEU A 150 13.64 -2.21 4.47
N LYS A 151 14.72 -1.85 3.76
CA LYS A 151 15.77 -2.82 3.38
C LYS A 151 16.42 -3.40 4.62
N ALA A 152 16.88 -2.55 5.53
CA ALA A 152 17.47 -2.98 6.80
C ALA A 152 16.49 -3.80 7.66
N ALA A 153 15.18 -3.52 7.59
CA ALA A 153 14.17 -4.29 8.32
C ALA A 153 13.97 -5.71 7.74
N VAL A 154 14.01 -5.84 6.40
CA VAL A 154 13.87 -7.12 5.68
C VAL A 154 15.14 -7.98 5.82
N GLU A 155 16.33 -7.37 5.73
CA GLU A 155 17.63 -8.04 5.86
C GLU A 155 17.87 -8.69 7.24
N LYS A 156 17.06 -8.33 8.24
CA LYS A 156 17.10 -9.00 9.56
C LYS A 156 16.70 -10.48 9.49
N PHE A 157 16.03 -10.90 8.43
CA PHE A 157 15.53 -12.26 8.26
C PHE A 157 16.34 -13.02 7.19
N ALA A 158 16.46 -14.33 7.35
CA ALA A 158 17.19 -15.21 6.42
C ALA A 158 16.37 -15.49 5.14
N ILE A 159 15.97 -14.45 4.44
CA ILE A 159 15.14 -14.54 3.24
C ILE A 159 16.01 -14.93 2.04
N ALA A 160 15.70 -16.07 1.42
CA ALA A 160 16.42 -16.60 0.26
C ALA A 160 16.35 -15.67 -0.97
N ASP A 161 15.20 -14.99 -1.13
CA ASP A 161 14.94 -14.09 -2.26
C ASP A 161 15.91 -12.90 -2.31
N LEU A 162 16.52 -12.51 -1.18
CA LEU A 162 17.50 -11.41 -1.11
C LEU A 162 18.86 -11.76 -1.75
N LYS A 163 19.12 -13.04 -2.04
CA LYS A 163 20.34 -13.48 -2.72
C LYS A 163 20.32 -13.18 -4.23
N ASP A 164 19.15 -12.88 -4.77
CA ASP A 164 18.92 -12.54 -6.18
C ASP A 164 18.52 -11.07 -6.28
N PRO A 165 19.33 -10.19 -6.93
CA PRO A 165 19.08 -8.75 -7.00
C PRO A 165 17.72 -8.39 -7.64
N GLU A 166 17.25 -9.15 -8.64
CA GLU A 166 15.95 -8.89 -9.29
C GLU A 166 14.79 -9.25 -8.36
N LYS A 167 14.90 -10.35 -7.61
CA LYS A 167 13.89 -10.74 -6.61
C LYS A 167 13.89 -9.78 -5.43
N GLU A 168 15.06 -9.37 -4.94
CA GLU A 168 15.17 -8.33 -3.90
C GLU A 168 14.45 -7.05 -4.34
N LYS A 169 14.75 -6.55 -5.54
CA LYS A 169 14.13 -5.34 -6.08
C LYS A 169 12.61 -5.48 -6.19
N ALA A 170 12.13 -6.61 -6.74
CA ALA A 170 10.69 -6.88 -6.86
C ALA A 170 10.02 -6.96 -5.49
N LEU A 171 10.65 -7.60 -4.51
CA LEU A 171 10.19 -7.69 -3.13
C LEU A 171 10.05 -6.30 -2.50
N MET A 172 11.10 -5.47 -2.58
CA MET A 172 11.08 -4.10 -2.02
C MET A 172 9.98 -3.25 -2.66
N GLN A 173 9.85 -3.28 -3.99
CA GLN A 173 8.80 -2.55 -4.71
C GLN A 173 7.40 -3.02 -4.31
N SER A 174 7.22 -4.32 -4.08
CA SER A 174 5.93 -4.87 -3.67
C SER A 174 5.58 -4.46 -2.24
N LEU A 175 6.52 -4.52 -1.32
CA LEU A 175 6.35 -4.08 0.07
C LEU A 175 6.07 -2.58 0.16
N GLN A 176 6.73 -1.76 -0.67
CA GLN A 176 6.45 -0.33 -0.77
C GLN A 176 5.02 -0.02 -1.21
N LYS A 177 4.42 -0.86 -2.05
CA LYS A 177 3.00 -0.76 -2.42
C LYS A 177 2.03 -1.24 -1.33
N GLY A 178 2.55 -1.66 -0.17
CA GLY A 178 1.75 -2.17 0.96
C GLY A 178 1.29 -3.61 0.79
N ASN A 179 1.86 -4.37 -0.16
CA ASN A 179 1.47 -5.76 -0.33
C ASN A 179 2.06 -6.63 0.78
N VAL A 180 1.28 -7.64 1.19
CA VAL A 180 1.81 -8.80 1.90
C VAL A 180 2.49 -9.68 0.86
N GLN A 181 3.76 -10.04 1.09
CA GLN A 181 4.57 -10.72 0.11
C GLN A 181 5.02 -12.09 0.62
N SER A 182 4.82 -13.13 -0.20
CA SER A 182 5.37 -14.45 0.09
C SER A 182 6.89 -14.43 -0.07
N VAL A 183 7.58 -15.00 0.90
CA VAL A 183 9.06 -15.17 0.92
C VAL A 183 9.43 -16.58 1.37
N THR A 184 10.63 -17.00 1.01
CA THR A 184 11.24 -18.24 1.49
C THR A 184 12.27 -17.89 2.56
N ILE A 185 12.08 -18.36 3.78
CA ILE A 185 13.07 -18.22 4.88
C ILE A 185 13.81 -19.52 5.07
N GLU A 186 15.14 -19.44 5.08
CA GLU A 186 16.02 -20.57 5.34
C GLU A 186 16.33 -20.67 6.83
N LYS A 187 16.01 -21.83 7.43
CA LYS A 187 16.23 -22.09 8.85
C LYS A 187 16.62 -23.56 9.04
N ASP A 188 17.71 -23.79 9.77
CA ASP A 188 18.20 -25.13 10.14
C ASP A 188 18.29 -26.09 8.91
N GLY A 189 18.72 -25.56 7.76
CA GLY A 189 18.82 -26.30 6.50
C GLY A 189 17.48 -26.57 5.80
N ASN A 190 16.37 -26.06 6.32
CA ASN A 190 15.04 -26.20 5.74
C ASN A 190 14.52 -24.86 5.20
N SER A 191 13.73 -24.94 4.13
CA SER A 191 13.05 -23.77 3.53
C SER A 191 11.61 -23.68 4.05
N HIS A 192 11.24 -22.51 4.58
CA HIS A 192 9.91 -22.24 5.10
C HIS A 192 9.24 -21.14 4.27
N LYS A 193 8.04 -21.44 3.75
CA LYS A 193 7.20 -20.42 3.11
C LYS A 193 6.58 -19.54 4.19
N MET A 194 6.88 -18.26 4.14
CA MET A 194 6.38 -17.25 5.06
C MET A 194 5.82 -16.05 4.28
N PHE A 195 5.18 -15.11 4.99
CA PHE A 195 4.71 -13.87 4.38
C PHE A 195 5.19 -12.68 5.22
N ILE A 196 5.50 -11.58 4.53
CA ILE A 196 5.94 -10.35 5.19
C ILE A 196 5.17 -9.13 4.67
N GLU A 197 5.08 -8.11 5.50
CA GLU A 197 4.58 -6.77 5.15
C GLU A 197 5.38 -5.69 5.89
N ALA A 198 5.42 -4.49 5.32
CA ALA A 198 6.07 -3.34 5.94
C ALA A 198 5.21 -2.78 7.09
N ASP A 199 5.84 -2.49 8.22
CA ASP A 199 5.22 -1.84 9.38
C ASP A 199 6.08 -0.63 9.79
N PRO A 200 5.96 0.50 9.06
CA PRO A 200 6.75 1.70 9.33
C PRO A 200 6.48 2.30 10.70
N GLN A 201 5.25 2.21 11.22
CA GLN A 201 4.90 2.71 12.53
C GLN A 201 5.83 2.15 13.63
N PHE A 202 6.16 0.88 13.56
CA PHE A 202 7.03 0.20 14.52
C PHE A 202 8.44 -0.05 13.98
N LYS A 203 8.79 0.55 12.85
CA LYS A 203 10.12 0.45 12.19
C LYS A 203 10.59 -0.98 11.97
N LYS A 204 9.67 -1.84 11.52
CA LYS A 204 9.91 -3.26 11.32
C LYS A 204 9.15 -3.79 10.09
N VAL A 205 9.32 -5.06 9.79
CA VAL A 205 8.38 -5.84 9.00
C VAL A 205 7.63 -6.81 9.91
N ASN A 206 6.38 -7.07 9.62
CA ASN A 206 5.61 -8.16 10.24
C ASN A 206 5.89 -9.44 9.48
N LEU A 207 6.06 -10.55 10.20
CA LEU A 207 6.28 -11.88 9.66
C LEU A 207 5.07 -12.75 9.99
N TYR A 208 4.55 -13.47 8.99
CA TYR A 208 3.43 -14.40 9.14
C TYR A 208 3.83 -15.80 8.68
N ASP A 209 3.29 -16.81 9.31
CA ASP A 209 3.44 -18.21 8.90
C ASP A 209 2.65 -18.53 7.61
N SER A 210 2.74 -19.78 7.15
CA SER A 210 2.03 -20.25 5.94
C SER A 210 0.50 -20.16 6.05
N ASN A 211 -0.06 -20.03 7.25
CA ASN A 211 -1.47 -19.86 7.52
C ASN A 211 -1.88 -18.40 7.74
N MET A 212 -0.99 -17.44 7.44
CA MET A 212 -1.20 -16.01 7.66
C MET A 212 -1.38 -15.62 9.14
N LYS A 213 -0.87 -16.42 10.08
CA LYS A 213 -0.82 -16.08 11.49
C LYS A 213 0.46 -15.30 11.79
N LEU A 214 0.32 -14.15 12.46
CA LEU A 214 1.45 -13.32 12.86
C LEU A 214 2.40 -14.12 13.77
N VAL A 215 3.68 -14.15 13.44
CA VAL A 215 4.72 -14.79 14.25
C VAL A 215 4.92 -13.98 15.52
N SER A 216 4.87 -14.66 16.68
CA SER A 216 5.05 -14.00 17.97
C SER A 216 6.47 -13.45 18.13
N LYS A 217 6.62 -12.44 18.99
CA LYS A 217 7.91 -11.80 19.25
C LYS A 217 8.97 -12.81 19.72
N GLU A 218 8.56 -13.76 20.55
CA GLU A 218 9.42 -14.82 21.11
C GLU A 218 9.92 -15.78 20.02
N SER A 219 9.11 -15.97 18.97
CA SER A 219 9.43 -16.88 17.85
C SER A 219 10.17 -16.20 16.71
N LEU A 220 10.25 -14.84 16.68
CA LEU A 220 10.89 -14.12 15.58
C LEU A 220 12.40 -14.40 15.48
N ASP A 221 13.08 -14.58 16.61
CA ASP A 221 14.55 -14.72 16.65
C ASP A 221 15.04 -15.94 15.88
N GLN A 222 14.26 -17.01 15.84
CA GLN A 222 14.58 -18.23 15.10
C GLN A 222 14.60 -18.03 13.56
N TYR A 223 14.02 -16.95 13.04
CA TYR A 223 13.96 -16.63 11.60
C TYR A 223 14.95 -15.55 11.19
N LYS A 224 15.71 -14.99 12.15
CA LYS A 224 16.73 -13.95 11.86
C LYS A 224 17.94 -14.54 11.15
N SER A 225 18.62 -13.71 10.38
CA SER A 225 19.90 -14.06 9.75
C SER A 225 20.99 -14.27 10.83
N VAL A 226 21.87 -15.24 10.62
CA VAL A 226 22.88 -15.70 11.60
C VAL A 226 23.78 -14.54 12.12
N GLY A 227 24.05 -13.53 11.29
CA GLY A 227 24.84 -12.35 11.69
C GLY A 227 24.15 -11.43 12.71
N GLN A 228 22.82 -11.50 12.83
CA GLN A 228 22.05 -10.68 13.80
C GLN A 228 21.66 -11.45 15.06
N ALA A 229 21.56 -12.77 14.99
CA ALA A 229 21.35 -13.61 16.18
C ALA A 229 22.51 -13.49 17.17
N GLY A 230 23.77 -13.48 16.67
CA GLY A 230 24.96 -13.29 17.48
C GLY A 230 25.08 -11.89 18.12
N ALA A 231 24.65 -10.83 17.44
CA ALA A 231 24.72 -9.46 17.97
C ALA A 231 23.72 -9.21 19.12
N ASN A 232 22.59 -9.93 19.15
CA ASN A 232 21.62 -9.82 20.25
C ASN A 232 22.02 -10.63 21.47
N ALA A 233 22.63 -11.82 21.28
CA ALA A 233 23.17 -12.60 22.37
C ALA A 233 24.25 -11.86 23.15
N ILE A 234 25.16 -11.17 22.43
CA ILE A 234 26.20 -10.33 23.03
C ILE A 234 25.60 -9.12 23.78
N LYS A 235 24.53 -8.52 23.29
CA LYS A 235 23.87 -7.39 23.99
C LYS A 235 23.13 -7.84 25.27
N GLU A 236 22.57 -9.02 25.30
CA GLU A 236 21.94 -9.58 26.49
C GLU A 236 22.97 -9.99 27.55
N GLU A 237 24.11 -10.56 27.16
CA GLU A 237 25.22 -10.82 28.08
C GLU A 237 25.77 -9.55 28.73
N ILE A 238 25.99 -8.49 27.92
CA ILE A 238 26.48 -7.19 28.42
C ILE A 238 25.44 -6.52 29.36
N ALA A 239 24.15 -6.71 29.11
CA ALA A 239 23.09 -6.15 29.95
C ALA A 239 22.91 -6.89 31.28
N THR A 240 23.25 -8.18 31.33
CA THR A 240 23.22 -8.99 32.57
C THR A 240 24.44 -8.74 33.44
N ASP A 241 25.63 -8.51 32.83
CA ASP A 241 26.86 -8.19 33.60
C ASP A 241 26.85 -6.80 34.23
N LYS A 242 26.06 -5.84 33.72
CA LYS A 242 25.89 -4.51 34.34
C LYS A 242 24.91 -4.45 35.52
N LYS A 243 24.25 -5.57 35.84
CA LYS A 243 23.31 -5.70 36.95
C LYS A 243 23.83 -6.52 38.14
N LYS A 244 25.11 -6.96 38.07
CA LYS A 244 25.85 -7.50 39.18
C LYS A 244 26.82 -6.43 39.67
#